data_8ca760c206df6fcf27ac655e7f7b6398
#
_entry.id   8ca760c206df6fcf27ac655e7f7b6398
#
_cell.length_a   1.000
_cell.length_b   1.000
_cell.length_c   1.000
_cell.angle_alpha   90.00
_cell.angle_beta   90.00
_cell.angle_gamma   90.00
#
_symmetry.space_group_name_H-M   'P 1'
#
loop_
_entity.id
_entity.type
_entity.pdbx_description
1 polymer ?
#
loop_
_entity_poly.entity_id
_entity_poly.type
_entity_poly.pdbx_seq_one_letter_code
_entity_poly.pdbx_strand_id
1 'polypeptide(L)'
;MKKKFFIIIFLICGFVQKSFAYSSDPKQFIQEVVDEAKQVLIDSNSKEYKTKKLSEMALQTVDIKGVAYYSLGNYRKKLNEEQMKEYLFLFEKYFLKSFTSRLTDYSDPKIDVLTTDVLNPKYTIVKSILLATDKKPAVNIEWRVYTKNPDKPLIRDLIIEGLSLARTQKEEFASVIETNNGDVTKLFITLKEFVAK
;
A
#
# COMPACT_ATOMS: atom_id res chain seq x y z
N MET A 1 6.48 -67.22 -20.92
CA MET A 1 5.66 -65.97 -20.85
C MET A 1 6.46 -64.94 -20.08
N LYS A 2 7.07 -63.92 -20.74
CA LYS A 2 7.88 -62.90 -20.11
C LYS A 2 6.98 -61.66 -19.88
N LYS A 3 6.66 -61.35 -18.61
CA LYS A 3 5.91 -60.13 -18.22
C LYS A 3 6.84 -58.92 -18.32
N LYS A 4 6.57 -58.01 -19.26
CA LYS A 4 7.24 -56.71 -19.36
C LYS A 4 6.63 -55.78 -18.33
N PHE A 5 7.43 -55.35 -17.34
CA PHE A 5 7.06 -54.36 -16.33
C PHE A 5 7.32 -52.97 -16.94
N PHE A 6 6.27 -52.22 -17.20
CA PHE A 6 6.34 -50.86 -17.75
C PHE A 6 6.41 -49.90 -16.57
N ILE A 7 7.59 -49.35 -16.28
CA ILE A 7 7.76 -48.30 -15.26
C ILE A 7 7.39 -46.99 -15.90
N ILE A 8 6.22 -46.43 -15.52
CA ILE A 8 5.82 -45.05 -15.84
C ILE A 8 6.51 -44.14 -14.83
N ILE A 9 7.56 -43.45 -15.28
CA ILE A 9 8.18 -42.37 -14.53
C ILE A 9 7.26 -41.12 -14.66
N PHE A 10 6.53 -40.83 -13.59
CA PHE A 10 5.73 -39.60 -13.50
C PHE A 10 6.68 -38.41 -13.21
N LEU A 11 7.01 -37.67 -14.25
CA LEU A 11 7.83 -36.48 -14.17
C LEU A 11 6.97 -35.38 -13.52
N ILE A 12 7.05 -35.27 -12.20
CA ILE A 12 6.43 -34.14 -11.45
C ILE A 12 7.24 -32.89 -11.79
N CYS A 13 6.79 -32.17 -12.80
CA CYS A 13 7.27 -30.81 -13.09
C CYS A 13 6.75 -29.88 -11.98
N GLY A 14 7.53 -29.75 -10.90
CA GLY A 14 7.25 -28.83 -9.83
C GLY A 14 7.28 -27.40 -10.40
N PHE A 15 6.10 -26.79 -10.54
CA PHE A 15 6.00 -25.35 -10.74
C PHE A 15 6.54 -24.68 -9.47
N VAL A 16 7.80 -24.31 -9.48
CA VAL A 16 8.37 -23.39 -8.49
C VAL A 16 7.74 -22.03 -8.77
N GLN A 17 6.65 -21.72 -8.09
CA GLN A 17 6.16 -20.36 -8.02
C GLN A 17 7.25 -19.55 -7.31
N LYS A 18 7.98 -18.74 -8.05
CA LYS A 18 8.85 -17.71 -7.47
C LYS A 18 7.95 -16.74 -6.71
N SER A 19 7.83 -16.93 -5.41
CA SER A 19 7.34 -15.90 -4.51
C SER A 19 8.39 -14.77 -4.56
N PHE A 20 8.07 -13.70 -5.24
CA PHE A 20 8.88 -12.47 -5.18
C PHE A 20 8.68 -11.90 -3.77
N ALA A 21 9.66 -12.13 -2.90
CA ALA A 21 9.76 -11.41 -1.64
C ALA A 21 10.51 -10.11 -1.92
N TYR A 22 9.95 -8.98 -1.50
CA TYR A 22 10.63 -7.68 -1.55
C TYR A 22 11.88 -7.69 -0.67
N SER A 23 12.85 -6.84 -1.00
CA SER A 23 14.09 -6.68 -0.24
C SER A 23 13.85 -6.28 1.22
N SER A 24 14.69 -6.77 2.11
CA SER A 24 14.74 -6.34 3.52
C SER A 24 15.43 -4.99 3.69
N ASP A 25 16.26 -4.54 2.76
CA ASP A 25 16.85 -3.20 2.76
C ASP A 25 15.78 -2.15 2.38
N PRO A 26 15.54 -1.13 3.23
CA PRO A 26 14.46 -0.16 2.99
C PRO A 26 14.58 0.60 1.68
N LYS A 27 15.80 0.94 1.23
CA LYS A 27 16.01 1.65 -0.03
C LYS A 27 15.68 0.75 -1.22
N GLN A 28 16.23 -0.45 -1.21
CA GLN A 28 15.97 -1.44 -2.25
C GLN A 28 14.49 -1.83 -2.29
N PHE A 29 13.86 -1.99 -1.14
CA PHE A 29 12.42 -2.25 -1.01
C PHE A 29 11.59 -1.17 -1.73
N ILE A 30 11.87 0.11 -1.47
CA ILE A 30 11.15 1.20 -2.16
C ILE A 30 11.48 1.25 -3.64
N GLN A 31 12.72 0.97 -4.05
CA GLN A 31 13.08 0.87 -5.47
C GLN A 31 12.24 -0.21 -6.17
N GLU A 32 12.16 -1.41 -5.58
CA GLU A 32 11.37 -2.52 -6.13
C GLU A 32 9.88 -2.18 -6.22
N VAL A 33 9.30 -1.51 -5.19
CA VAL A 33 7.92 -1.04 -5.20
C VAL A 33 7.68 -0.01 -6.30
N VAL A 34 8.58 0.95 -6.48
CA VAL A 34 8.50 1.97 -7.52
C VAL A 34 8.58 1.35 -8.91
N ASP A 35 9.52 0.42 -9.11
CA ASP A 35 9.72 -0.24 -10.40
C ASP A 35 8.52 -1.12 -10.77
N GLU A 36 7.97 -1.89 -9.82
CA GLU A 36 6.76 -2.69 -10.04
C GLU A 36 5.55 -1.81 -10.36
N ALA A 37 5.32 -0.74 -9.58
CA ALA A 37 4.24 0.20 -9.85
C ALA A 37 4.36 0.81 -11.24
N LYS A 38 5.57 1.23 -11.64
CA LYS A 38 5.84 1.77 -12.96
C LYS A 38 5.52 0.75 -14.05
N GLN A 39 5.98 -0.51 -13.92
CA GLN A 39 5.68 -1.56 -14.90
C GLN A 39 4.18 -1.77 -15.09
N VAL A 40 3.40 -1.78 -14.00
CA VAL A 40 1.94 -1.87 -14.08
C VAL A 40 1.33 -0.66 -14.77
N LEU A 41 1.84 0.56 -14.51
CA LEU A 41 1.27 1.79 -15.07
C LEU A 41 1.55 1.98 -16.55
N ILE A 42 2.73 1.59 -17.04
CA ILE A 42 3.10 1.68 -18.47
C ILE A 42 2.50 0.54 -19.32
N ASP A 43 2.02 -0.54 -18.69
CA ASP A 43 1.41 -1.67 -19.38
C ASP A 43 0.20 -1.21 -20.22
N SER A 44 -0.04 -1.85 -21.37
CA SER A 44 -1.17 -1.56 -22.26
C SER A 44 -2.50 -2.16 -21.81
N ASN A 45 -2.52 -2.92 -20.71
CA ASN A 45 -3.71 -3.55 -20.17
C ASN A 45 -4.77 -2.55 -19.67
N SER A 46 -5.98 -3.06 -19.45
CA SER A 46 -7.12 -2.23 -19.02
C SER A 46 -6.89 -1.57 -17.65
N LYS A 47 -7.67 -0.52 -17.36
CA LYS A 47 -7.64 0.15 -16.06
C LYS A 47 -7.98 -0.81 -14.92
N GLU A 48 -8.91 -1.74 -15.13
CA GLU A 48 -9.30 -2.77 -14.16
C GLU A 48 -8.13 -3.70 -13.83
N TYR A 49 -7.37 -4.13 -14.83
CA TYR A 49 -6.18 -4.93 -14.62
C TYR A 49 -5.13 -4.17 -13.79
N LYS A 50 -4.84 -2.92 -14.16
CA LYS A 50 -3.90 -2.06 -13.42
C LYS A 50 -4.35 -1.85 -11.97
N THR A 51 -5.63 -1.54 -11.76
CA THR A 51 -6.23 -1.39 -10.43
C THR A 51 -6.05 -2.65 -9.59
N LYS A 52 -6.31 -3.83 -10.15
CA LYS A 52 -6.11 -5.11 -9.48
C LYS A 52 -4.65 -5.32 -9.09
N LYS A 53 -3.72 -5.12 -10.03
CA LYS A 53 -2.27 -5.31 -9.77
C LYS A 53 -1.72 -4.34 -8.72
N LEU A 54 -2.08 -3.07 -8.81
CA LEU A 54 -1.70 -2.06 -7.81
C LEU A 54 -2.29 -2.37 -6.42
N SER A 55 -3.50 -2.94 -6.36
CA SER A 55 -4.11 -3.38 -5.10
C SER A 55 -3.35 -4.57 -4.50
N GLU A 56 -3.01 -5.58 -5.31
CA GLU A 56 -2.21 -6.74 -4.90
C GLU A 56 -0.84 -6.29 -4.35
N MET A 57 -0.18 -5.38 -5.02
CA MET A 57 1.09 -4.77 -4.58
C MET A 57 0.92 -4.03 -3.25
N ALA A 58 -0.10 -3.17 -3.12
CA ALA A 58 -0.34 -2.41 -1.89
C ALA A 58 -0.61 -3.33 -0.68
N LEU A 59 -1.35 -4.43 -0.86
CA LEU A 59 -1.58 -5.42 0.20
C LEU A 59 -0.30 -6.11 0.69
N GLN A 60 0.74 -6.17 -0.14
CA GLN A 60 2.02 -6.78 0.21
C GLN A 60 3.01 -5.78 0.81
N THR A 61 2.95 -4.51 0.39
CA THR A 61 3.98 -3.51 0.66
C THR A 61 3.56 -2.44 1.67
N VAL A 62 2.25 -2.26 1.93
CA VAL A 62 1.73 -1.26 2.86
C VAL A 62 1.19 -1.92 4.12
N ASP A 63 1.52 -1.38 5.30
CA ASP A 63 0.87 -1.75 6.56
C ASP A 63 -0.50 -1.07 6.68
N ILE A 64 -1.45 -1.49 5.82
CA ILE A 64 -2.79 -0.87 5.74
C ILE A 64 -3.47 -0.88 7.11
N LYS A 65 -3.33 -1.97 7.87
CA LYS A 65 -3.88 -2.08 9.23
C LYS A 65 -3.24 -1.07 10.19
N GLY A 66 -1.93 -0.90 10.11
CA GLY A 66 -1.20 0.10 10.91
C GLY A 66 -1.62 1.52 10.57
N VAL A 67 -1.80 1.82 9.28
CA VAL A 67 -2.32 3.12 8.81
C VAL A 67 -3.75 3.34 9.27
N ALA A 68 -4.62 2.31 9.21
CA ALA A 68 -5.99 2.38 9.70
C ALA A 68 -6.05 2.75 11.20
N TYR A 69 -5.28 2.06 12.04
CA TYR A 69 -5.22 2.38 13.47
C TYR A 69 -4.70 3.80 13.74
N TYR A 70 -3.73 4.25 12.96
CA TYR A 70 -3.21 5.61 13.07
C TYR A 70 -4.26 6.65 12.67
N SER A 71 -4.96 6.44 11.56
CA SER A 71 -5.97 7.37 11.03
C SER A 71 -7.19 7.51 11.96
N LEU A 72 -7.58 6.44 12.66
CA LEU A 72 -8.66 6.50 13.65
C LEU A 72 -8.23 7.21 14.95
N GLY A 73 -6.94 7.28 15.25
CA GLY A 73 -6.39 7.97 16.39
C GLY A 73 -6.97 7.48 17.73
N ASN A 74 -7.35 8.41 18.58
CA ASN A 74 -7.92 8.11 19.91
C ASN A 74 -9.34 7.53 19.85
N TYR A 75 -10.07 7.73 18.75
CA TYR A 75 -11.42 7.18 18.58
C TYR A 75 -11.44 5.66 18.57
N ARG A 76 -10.32 4.99 18.23
CA ARG A 76 -10.18 3.54 18.31
C ARG A 76 -10.48 2.95 19.69
N LYS A 77 -10.33 3.76 20.77
CA LYS A 77 -10.61 3.34 22.15
C LYS A 77 -12.11 3.31 22.47
N LYS A 78 -12.94 3.92 21.63
CA LYS A 78 -14.39 3.99 21.76
C LYS A 78 -15.09 2.84 21.02
N LEU A 79 -14.38 2.09 20.18
CA LEU A 79 -14.95 1.00 19.40
C LEU A 79 -14.88 -0.33 20.17
N ASN A 80 -15.96 -1.12 20.06
CA ASN A 80 -15.93 -2.52 20.44
C ASN A 80 -15.24 -3.37 19.34
N GLU A 81 -15.07 -4.67 19.57
CA GLU A 81 -14.36 -5.55 18.65
C GLU A 81 -15.04 -5.68 17.28
N GLU A 82 -16.38 -5.72 17.23
CA GLU A 82 -17.13 -5.82 15.98
C GLU A 82 -17.00 -4.55 15.16
N GLN A 83 -17.15 -3.40 15.78
CA GLN A 83 -16.97 -2.10 15.15
C GLN A 83 -15.53 -1.92 14.64
N MET A 84 -14.54 -2.40 15.39
CA MET A 84 -13.14 -2.35 14.94
C MET A 84 -12.91 -3.25 13.72
N LYS A 85 -13.50 -4.45 13.68
CA LYS A 85 -13.41 -5.33 12.49
C LYS A 85 -14.08 -4.69 11.29
N GLU A 86 -15.27 -4.11 11.47
CA GLU A 86 -15.97 -3.39 10.40
C GLU A 86 -15.15 -2.20 9.88
N TYR A 87 -14.60 -1.39 10.79
CA TYR A 87 -13.74 -0.26 10.41
C TYR A 87 -12.53 -0.70 9.59
N LEU A 88 -11.79 -1.71 10.05
CA LEU A 88 -10.61 -2.20 9.34
C LEU A 88 -10.95 -2.71 7.93
N PHE A 89 -12.06 -3.41 7.79
CA PHE A 89 -12.56 -3.88 6.49
C PHE A 89 -12.93 -2.72 5.55
N LEU A 90 -13.65 -1.71 6.07
CA LEU A 90 -14.03 -0.53 5.30
C LEU A 90 -12.82 0.32 4.94
N PHE A 91 -11.87 0.48 5.87
CA PHE A 91 -10.64 1.23 5.63
C PHE A 91 -9.78 0.60 4.54
N GLU A 92 -9.60 -0.72 4.57
CA GLU A 92 -8.84 -1.43 3.53
C GLU A 92 -9.44 -1.17 2.14
N LYS A 93 -10.74 -1.32 1.97
CA LYS A 93 -11.43 -1.04 0.70
C LYS A 93 -11.30 0.43 0.28
N TYR A 94 -11.50 1.34 1.22
CA TYR A 94 -11.32 2.78 1.00
C TYR A 94 -9.88 3.10 0.56
N PHE A 95 -8.90 2.57 1.28
CA PHE A 95 -7.49 2.77 0.99
C PHE A 95 -7.13 2.28 -0.41
N LEU A 96 -7.45 1.03 -0.73
CA LEU A 96 -7.14 0.43 -2.02
C LEU A 96 -7.78 1.20 -3.17
N LYS A 97 -9.05 1.58 -3.04
CA LYS A 97 -9.76 2.37 -4.06
C LYS A 97 -9.15 3.76 -4.24
N SER A 98 -8.89 4.48 -3.15
CA SER A 98 -8.27 5.81 -3.18
C SER A 98 -6.86 5.77 -3.77
N PHE A 99 -6.05 4.78 -3.35
CA PHE A 99 -4.68 4.57 -3.81
C PHE A 99 -4.62 4.28 -5.31
N THR A 100 -5.38 3.28 -5.77
CA THR A 100 -5.35 2.87 -7.18
C THR A 100 -5.94 3.92 -8.11
N SER A 101 -7.00 4.60 -7.71
CA SER A 101 -7.57 5.70 -8.48
C SER A 101 -6.56 6.80 -8.75
N ARG A 102 -5.79 7.20 -7.73
CA ARG A 102 -4.76 8.25 -7.88
C ARG A 102 -3.58 7.81 -8.74
N LEU A 103 -3.14 6.56 -8.61
CA LEU A 103 -1.99 6.07 -9.36
C LEU A 103 -2.31 5.83 -10.83
N THR A 104 -3.49 5.34 -11.16
CA THR A 104 -3.87 5.07 -12.56
C THR A 104 -4.02 6.33 -13.42
N ASP A 105 -3.96 7.51 -12.82
CA ASP A 105 -3.92 8.80 -13.55
C ASP A 105 -2.50 9.13 -14.08
N TYR A 106 -1.48 8.37 -13.66
CA TYR A 106 -0.12 8.50 -14.18
C TYR A 106 0.12 7.45 -15.28
N SER A 107 0.68 7.88 -16.41
CA SER A 107 1.00 6.99 -17.54
C SER A 107 2.45 6.52 -17.57
N ASP A 108 3.40 7.33 -17.13
CA ASP A 108 4.82 7.00 -17.07
C ASP A 108 5.52 7.84 -15.97
N PRO A 109 5.30 7.52 -14.68
CA PRO A 109 5.97 8.23 -13.60
C PRO A 109 7.48 7.88 -13.59
N LYS A 110 8.32 8.91 -13.50
CA LYS A 110 9.77 8.77 -13.34
C LYS A 110 10.13 9.15 -11.92
N ILE A 111 10.44 8.17 -11.09
CA ILE A 111 10.79 8.37 -9.69
C ILE A 111 12.20 7.85 -9.45
N ASP A 112 13.07 8.71 -8.94
CA ASP A 112 14.44 8.37 -8.55
C ASP A 112 14.48 8.18 -7.02
N VAL A 113 14.87 7.00 -6.56
CA VAL A 113 15.06 6.70 -5.14
C VAL A 113 16.48 7.11 -4.73
N LEU A 114 16.57 8.06 -3.80
CA LEU A 114 17.81 8.77 -3.49
C LEU A 114 18.55 8.20 -2.27
N THR A 115 18.09 8.56 -1.08
CA THR A 115 18.78 8.32 0.20
C THR A 115 17.84 7.73 1.25
N THR A 116 18.46 7.26 2.35
CA THR A 116 17.73 6.78 3.53
C THR A 116 18.21 7.49 4.78
N ASP A 117 17.27 7.78 5.69
CA ASP A 117 17.54 8.30 7.03
C ASP A 117 16.86 7.40 8.07
N VAL A 118 17.63 6.79 8.96
CA VAL A 118 17.09 5.99 10.06
C VAL A 118 16.55 6.92 11.14
N LEU A 119 15.22 6.98 11.30
CA LEU A 119 14.58 7.80 12.33
C LEU A 119 14.73 7.20 13.73
N ASN A 120 14.56 5.90 13.85
CA ASN A 120 14.65 5.13 15.08
C ASN A 120 14.63 3.62 14.73
N PRO A 121 14.79 2.71 15.73
CA PRO A 121 14.83 1.26 15.46
C PRO A 121 13.60 0.66 14.76
N LYS A 122 12.51 1.42 14.62
CA LYS A 122 11.26 0.94 13.99
C LYS A 122 10.96 1.60 12.66
N TYR A 123 11.63 2.70 12.31
CA TYR A 123 11.31 3.49 11.14
C TYR A 123 12.54 4.01 10.42
N THR A 124 12.53 3.84 9.11
CA THR A 124 13.47 4.46 8.17
C THR A 124 12.68 5.33 7.20
N ILE A 125 13.18 6.52 6.90
CA ILE A 125 12.71 7.34 5.79
C ILE A 125 13.55 7.01 4.57
N VAL A 126 12.87 6.69 3.47
CA VAL A 126 13.49 6.62 2.14
C VAL A 126 13.05 7.87 1.38
N LYS A 127 14.01 8.61 0.83
CA LYS A 127 13.73 9.82 0.06
C LYS A 127 13.79 9.50 -1.43
N SER A 128 12.84 10.06 -2.17
CA SER A 128 12.79 9.96 -3.61
C SER A 128 12.26 11.27 -4.23
N ILE A 129 12.44 11.42 -5.52
CA ILE A 129 11.92 12.55 -6.29
C ILE A 129 11.14 12.02 -7.50
N LEU A 130 9.91 12.47 -7.65
CA LEU A 130 9.18 12.35 -8.91
C LEU A 130 9.70 13.46 -9.82
N LEU A 131 10.27 13.08 -10.95
CA LEU A 131 10.90 14.02 -11.86
C LEU A 131 9.88 14.95 -12.51
N ALA A 132 10.32 16.18 -12.79
CA ALA A 132 9.51 17.16 -13.51
C ALA A 132 9.15 16.66 -14.91
N THR A 133 8.00 17.11 -15.39
CA THR A 133 7.58 16.99 -16.79
C THR A 133 7.36 18.39 -17.37
N ASP A 134 7.11 18.50 -18.66
CA ASP A 134 6.79 19.78 -19.30
C ASP A 134 5.56 20.49 -18.68
N LYS A 135 4.73 19.74 -17.97
CA LYS A 135 3.46 20.22 -17.40
C LYS A 135 3.43 20.29 -15.87
N LYS A 136 4.36 19.64 -15.18
CA LYS A 136 4.35 19.53 -13.72
C LYS A 136 5.78 19.66 -13.17
N PRO A 137 5.98 20.40 -12.06
CA PRO A 137 7.28 20.46 -11.38
C PRO A 137 7.67 19.11 -10.80
N ALA A 138 8.94 18.96 -10.43
CA ALA A 138 9.40 17.83 -9.62
C ALA A 138 8.75 17.86 -8.25
N VAL A 139 8.57 16.66 -7.64
CA VAL A 139 7.90 16.49 -6.34
C VAL A 139 8.76 15.62 -5.44
N ASN A 140 9.10 16.11 -4.26
CA ASN A 140 9.79 15.34 -3.24
C ASN A 140 8.83 14.38 -2.54
N ILE A 141 9.23 13.12 -2.42
CA ILE A 141 8.45 12.06 -1.77
C ILE A 141 9.34 11.39 -0.72
N GLU A 142 8.87 11.37 0.51
CA GLU A 142 9.49 10.61 1.58
C GLU A 142 8.57 9.44 1.95
N TRP A 143 9.15 8.24 1.98
CA TRP A 143 8.47 6.99 2.33
C TRP A 143 8.84 6.63 3.77
N ARG A 144 7.86 6.65 4.67
CA ARG A 144 8.07 6.16 6.03
C ARG A 144 7.90 4.66 6.08
N VAL A 145 9.02 3.97 6.10
CA VAL A 145 9.09 2.51 6.11
C VAL A 145 9.17 2.00 7.55
N TYR A 146 8.29 1.06 7.90
CA TYR A 146 8.29 0.37 9.18
C TYR A 146 9.22 -0.84 9.13
N THR A 147 10.27 -0.80 9.91
CA THR A 147 11.39 -1.75 9.89
C THR A 147 11.53 -2.55 11.18
N LYS A 148 10.48 -2.59 12.02
CA LYS A 148 10.51 -3.40 13.27
C LYS A 148 10.69 -4.89 12.99
N ASN A 149 10.11 -5.40 11.90
CA ASN A 149 10.46 -6.69 11.34
C ASN A 149 11.42 -6.45 10.17
N PRO A 150 12.74 -6.71 10.37
CA PRO A 150 13.74 -6.42 9.34
C PRO A 150 13.53 -7.25 8.06
N ASP A 151 12.98 -8.46 8.18
CA ASP A 151 12.75 -9.35 7.02
C ASP A 151 11.54 -8.95 6.17
N LYS A 152 10.70 -8.05 6.69
CA LYS A 152 9.47 -7.61 6.00
C LYS A 152 9.20 -6.14 6.29
N PRO A 153 9.90 -5.22 5.64
CA PRO A 153 9.59 -3.79 5.71
C PRO A 153 8.21 -3.51 5.11
N LEU A 154 7.51 -2.51 5.66
CA LEU A 154 6.19 -2.09 5.16
C LEU A 154 6.09 -0.57 5.15
N ILE A 155 5.46 -0.01 4.13
CA ILE A 155 5.18 1.43 4.05
C ILE A 155 4.06 1.77 5.04
N ARG A 156 4.25 2.83 5.85
CA ARG A 156 3.24 3.35 6.78
C ARG A 156 2.81 4.78 6.51
N ASP A 157 3.55 5.50 5.70
CA ASP A 157 3.19 6.88 5.33
C ASP A 157 3.92 7.28 4.06
N LEU A 158 3.31 8.17 3.31
CA LEU A 158 3.93 8.96 2.26
C LEU A 158 3.88 10.43 2.67
N ILE A 159 5.02 11.09 2.61
CA ILE A 159 5.14 12.52 2.89
C ILE A 159 5.50 13.18 1.56
N ILE A 160 4.57 13.95 1.02
CA ILE A 160 4.69 14.62 -0.28
C ILE A 160 4.86 16.10 -0.03
N GLU A 161 5.99 16.68 -0.45
CA GLU A 161 6.32 18.08 -0.19
C GLU A 161 6.13 18.47 1.29
N GLY A 162 6.53 17.59 2.21
CA GLY A 162 6.40 17.79 3.65
C GLY A 162 5.03 17.48 4.24
N LEU A 163 4.02 17.17 3.41
CA LEU A 163 2.66 16.82 3.85
C LEU A 163 2.52 15.31 4.02
N SER A 164 2.34 14.86 5.26
CA SER A 164 2.09 13.44 5.60
C SER A 164 0.66 13.03 5.22
N LEU A 165 0.50 12.08 4.30
CA LEU A 165 -0.81 11.60 3.88
C LEU A 165 -1.55 10.87 5.01
N ALA A 166 -0.84 10.11 5.84
CA ALA A 166 -1.44 9.43 6.98
C ALA A 166 -1.95 10.43 8.04
N ARG A 167 -1.23 11.54 8.25
CA ARG A 167 -1.68 12.61 9.16
C ARG A 167 -2.92 13.31 8.61
N THR A 168 -2.89 13.71 7.35
CA THR A 168 -4.05 14.33 6.68
C THR A 168 -5.28 13.45 6.79
N GLN A 169 -5.14 12.15 6.52
CA GLN A 169 -6.23 11.20 6.65
C GLN A 169 -6.78 11.11 8.08
N LYS A 170 -5.89 11.15 9.08
CA LYS A 170 -6.31 11.19 10.49
C LYS A 170 -7.11 12.44 10.83
N GLU A 171 -6.68 13.59 10.32
CA GLU A 171 -7.34 14.88 10.54
C GLU A 171 -8.71 14.91 9.83
N GLU A 172 -8.81 14.42 8.62
CA GLU A 172 -10.08 14.27 7.89
C GLU A 172 -11.07 13.36 8.64
N PHE A 173 -10.62 12.20 9.12
CA PHE A 173 -11.48 11.28 9.88
C PHE A 173 -11.92 11.88 11.22
N ALA A 174 -11.01 12.55 11.92
CA ALA A 174 -11.36 13.27 13.13
C ALA A 174 -12.42 14.35 12.85
N SER A 175 -12.29 15.12 11.79
CA SER A 175 -13.26 16.14 11.38
C SER A 175 -14.64 15.54 11.13
N VAL A 176 -14.74 14.41 10.40
CA VAL A 176 -16.02 13.70 10.17
C VAL A 176 -16.67 13.28 11.49
N ILE A 177 -15.88 12.74 12.42
CA ILE A 177 -16.41 12.29 13.72
C ILE A 177 -16.84 13.48 14.58
N GLU A 178 -16.03 14.53 14.66
CA GLU A 178 -16.28 15.72 15.50
C GLU A 178 -17.49 16.52 15.03
N THR A 179 -17.64 16.72 13.73
CA THR A 179 -18.82 17.40 13.16
C THR A 179 -20.12 16.62 13.36
N ASN A 180 -20.02 15.36 13.73
CA ASN A 180 -21.16 14.49 14.08
C ASN A 180 -21.19 14.14 15.58
N ASN A 181 -20.84 15.08 16.45
CA ASN A 181 -20.91 14.96 17.91
C ASN A 181 -20.09 13.79 18.49
N GLY A 182 -18.99 13.42 17.83
CA GLY A 182 -18.13 12.31 18.26
C GLY A 182 -18.65 10.91 17.90
N ASP A 183 -19.67 10.83 17.05
CA ASP A 183 -20.23 9.56 16.57
C ASP A 183 -19.35 8.93 15.49
N VAL A 184 -18.60 7.88 15.85
CA VAL A 184 -17.70 7.18 14.96
C VAL A 184 -18.45 6.42 13.85
N THR A 185 -19.72 6.07 14.07
CA THR A 185 -20.52 5.34 13.05
C THR A 185 -20.74 6.18 11.79
N LYS A 186 -20.70 7.50 11.89
CA LYS A 186 -20.78 8.41 10.73
C LYS A 186 -19.57 8.30 9.81
N LEU A 187 -18.38 8.04 10.36
CA LEU A 187 -17.22 7.71 9.56
C LEU A 187 -17.44 6.41 8.76
N PHE A 188 -18.04 5.38 9.36
CA PHE A 188 -18.33 4.13 8.65
C PHE A 188 -19.29 4.33 7.49
N ILE A 189 -20.30 5.19 7.67
CA ILE A 189 -21.24 5.56 6.58
C ILE A 189 -20.46 6.24 5.45
N THR A 190 -19.63 7.24 5.77
CA THR A 190 -18.81 7.95 4.78
C THR A 190 -17.90 6.99 4.01
N LEU A 191 -17.24 6.05 4.69
CA LEU A 191 -16.39 5.05 4.05
C LEU A 191 -17.19 4.12 3.14
N LYS A 192 -18.37 3.65 3.58
CA LYS A 192 -19.28 2.81 2.76
C LYS A 192 -19.72 3.54 1.49
N GLU A 193 -20.13 4.80 1.61
CA GLU A 193 -20.53 5.63 0.46
C GLU A 193 -19.38 5.83 -0.53
N PHE A 194 -18.17 6.07 -0.03
CA PHE A 194 -16.99 6.20 -0.90
C PHE A 194 -16.69 4.90 -1.65
N VAL A 195 -16.76 3.77 -0.97
CA VAL A 195 -16.47 2.45 -1.57
C VAL A 195 -17.53 2.05 -2.60
N ALA A 196 -18.79 2.46 -2.40
CA ALA A 196 -19.92 2.12 -3.30
C ALA A 196 -19.93 2.90 -4.63
N LYS A 197 -19.33 4.09 -4.67
CA LYS A 197 -19.17 4.92 -5.91
C LYS A 197 -18.13 4.32 -6.85
#